data_f7e2b0434006e8853103b990f4d4ee8f
#
_entry.id   f7e2b0434006e8853103b990f4d4ee8f
#
_cell.length_a   1.000
_cell.length_b   1.000
_cell.length_c   1.000
_cell.angle_alpha   90.00
_cell.angle_beta   90.00
_cell.angle_gamma   90.00
#
_symmetry.space_group_name_H-M   'P 1'
#
loop_
_entity.id
_entity.type
_entity.pdbx_description
1 polymer ?
#
loop_
_entity_poly.entity_id
_entity_poly.type
_entity_poly.pdbx_seq_one_letter_code
_entity_poly.pdbx_strand_id
1 'polypeptide(L)'
;MSDTRRMLAEMADPLFAELGFASTDSDWSRLDELGLPLLLVPEADGGFGGDHVDALTVFRLAGFHALGLPLVDRIVASRAEEGTEAHFHFGAFARTAQIAGALDAALAMSVAYVNERQQFGRPLGKFQAVQQELATFACEAAAANCAAMGAAEALDRGDAGFEIAAAKLRANRAASEGARIAHQVHGAIGFTQEYPLHQFTGRLRQWRSDFGGDAYWSKELGESVIERGADAFWPDLTARTD
;
A
#
# COMPACT_ATOMS: atom_id res chain seq x y z
N MET A 1 -13.24 -3.09 -13.42
CA MET A 1 -12.44 -1.85 -13.34
C MET A 1 -13.16 -0.81 -14.18
N SER A 2 -13.46 0.38 -13.62
CA SER A 2 -14.08 1.48 -14.35
C SER A 2 -13.15 1.99 -15.45
N ASP A 3 -13.71 2.68 -16.47
CA ASP A 3 -12.89 3.29 -17.52
C ASP A 3 -11.95 4.34 -16.95
N THR A 4 -12.39 5.11 -15.96
CA THR A 4 -11.56 6.08 -15.21
C THR A 4 -10.34 5.42 -14.57
N ARG A 5 -10.53 4.32 -13.82
CA ARG A 5 -9.41 3.59 -13.19
C ARG A 5 -8.41 3.05 -14.18
N ARG A 6 -8.90 2.54 -15.31
CA ARG A 6 -8.00 2.08 -16.36
C ARG A 6 -7.18 3.23 -16.92
N MET A 7 -7.81 4.36 -17.22
CA MET A 7 -7.14 5.57 -17.70
C MET A 7 -6.10 6.08 -16.69
N LEU A 8 -6.46 6.17 -15.42
CA LEU A 8 -5.54 6.59 -14.35
C LEU A 8 -4.32 5.67 -14.24
N ALA A 9 -4.54 4.35 -14.33
CA ALA A 9 -3.45 3.39 -14.32
C ALA A 9 -2.54 3.54 -15.55
N GLU A 10 -3.13 3.64 -16.75
CA GLU A 10 -2.39 3.82 -18.00
C GLU A 10 -1.58 5.13 -18.06
N MET A 11 -2.02 6.17 -17.35
CA MET A 11 -1.31 7.44 -17.23
C MET A 11 -0.22 7.41 -16.15
N ALA A 12 -0.55 6.90 -14.96
CA ALA A 12 0.33 6.97 -13.79
C ALA A 12 1.45 5.92 -13.82
N ASP A 13 1.16 4.69 -14.25
CA ASP A 13 2.10 3.57 -14.21
C ASP A 13 3.40 3.83 -14.99
N PRO A 14 3.37 4.23 -16.28
CA PRO A 14 4.60 4.51 -17.02
C PRO A 14 5.35 5.73 -16.46
N LEU A 15 4.65 6.78 -16.02
CA LEU A 15 5.29 7.94 -15.41
C LEU A 15 5.98 7.57 -14.09
N PHE A 16 5.33 6.84 -13.22
CA PHE A 16 5.92 6.42 -11.94
C PHE A 16 7.07 5.43 -12.13
N ALA A 17 7.00 4.57 -13.16
CA ALA A 17 8.10 3.68 -13.53
C ALA A 17 9.35 4.45 -13.95
N GLU A 18 9.18 5.54 -14.70
CA GLU A 18 10.29 6.40 -15.14
C GLU A 18 10.85 7.21 -13.96
N LEU A 19 9.99 7.84 -13.16
CA LEU A 19 10.39 8.70 -12.05
C LEU A 19 11.02 7.90 -10.90
N GLY A 20 10.37 6.83 -10.45
CA GLY A 20 10.82 5.97 -9.37
C GLY A 20 11.19 6.72 -8.10
N PHE A 21 12.11 6.14 -7.33
CA PHE A 21 12.62 6.73 -6.09
C PHE A 21 13.60 7.90 -6.31
N ALA A 22 14.13 8.04 -7.53
CA ALA A 22 15.08 9.10 -7.88
C ALA A 22 14.40 10.41 -8.29
N SER A 23 13.06 10.47 -8.32
CA SER A 23 12.30 11.66 -8.64
C SER A 23 12.64 12.82 -7.70
N THR A 24 12.68 14.03 -8.26
CA THR A 24 13.09 15.27 -7.60
C THR A 24 12.00 16.34 -7.75
N ASP A 25 12.15 17.45 -7.06
CA ASP A 25 11.18 18.56 -7.12
C ASP A 25 10.97 19.11 -8.54
N SER A 26 11.92 18.95 -9.47
CA SER A 26 11.75 19.33 -10.87
C SER A 26 10.71 18.49 -11.61
N ASP A 27 10.37 17.31 -11.10
CA ASP A 27 9.42 16.39 -11.72
C ASP A 27 7.96 16.66 -11.34
N TRP A 28 7.70 17.60 -10.40
CA TRP A 28 6.35 17.96 -9.99
C TRP A 28 5.48 18.41 -11.16
N SER A 29 6.04 19.18 -12.10
CA SER A 29 5.30 19.66 -13.29
C SER A 29 4.66 18.52 -14.08
N ARG A 30 5.31 17.37 -14.16
CA ARG A 30 4.81 16.18 -14.87
C ARG A 30 3.60 15.55 -14.17
N LEU A 31 3.58 15.57 -12.83
CA LEU A 31 2.44 15.11 -12.03
C LEU A 31 1.27 16.11 -12.11
N ASP A 32 1.59 17.41 -12.07
CA ASP A 32 0.59 18.49 -12.20
C ASP A 32 -0.05 18.51 -13.60
N GLU A 33 0.71 18.28 -14.68
CA GLU A 33 0.22 18.17 -16.06
C GLU A 33 -0.78 17.02 -16.25
N LEU A 34 -0.60 15.92 -15.51
CA LEU A 34 -1.54 14.81 -15.48
C LEU A 34 -2.71 15.03 -14.51
N GLY A 35 -2.74 16.12 -13.75
CA GLY A 35 -3.77 16.43 -12.77
C GLY A 35 -3.78 15.52 -11.54
N LEU A 36 -2.76 14.66 -11.36
CA LEU A 36 -2.73 13.66 -10.29
C LEU A 36 -2.85 14.24 -8.87
N PRO A 37 -2.27 15.41 -8.54
CA PRO A 37 -2.47 16.04 -7.24
C PRO A 37 -3.91 16.44 -6.94
N LEU A 38 -4.73 16.62 -7.98
CA LEU A 38 -6.14 17.01 -7.91
C LEU A 38 -7.10 15.82 -8.08
N LEU A 39 -6.61 14.59 -7.94
CA LEU A 39 -7.34 13.34 -8.19
C LEU A 39 -8.70 13.28 -7.50
N LEU A 40 -8.77 13.68 -6.22
CA LEU A 40 -9.98 13.63 -5.39
C LEU A 40 -10.73 14.98 -5.32
N VAL A 41 -10.26 15.99 -6.03
CA VAL A 41 -10.94 17.29 -6.13
C VAL A 41 -12.10 17.17 -7.11
N PRO A 42 -13.31 17.68 -6.79
CA PRO A 42 -14.44 17.65 -7.71
C PRO A 42 -14.13 18.30 -9.06
N GLU A 43 -14.73 17.79 -10.14
CA GLU A 43 -14.57 18.37 -11.49
C GLU A 43 -15.01 19.83 -11.55
N ALA A 44 -16.06 20.21 -10.80
CA ALA A 44 -16.52 21.58 -10.71
C ALA A 44 -15.46 22.55 -10.15
N ASP A 45 -14.50 22.02 -9.38
CA ASP A 45 -13.39 22.78 -8.77
C ASP A 45 -12.07 22.57 -9.54
N GLY A 46 -12.15 22.00 -10.75
CA GLY A 46 -11.01 21.80 -11.64
C GLY A 46 -10.18 20.54 -11.36
N GLY A 47 -10.72 19.60 -10.60
CA GLY A 47 -10.09 18.32 -10.30
C GLY A 47 -10.59 17.17 -11.18
N PHE A 48 -10.17 15.96 -10.83
CA PHE A 48 -10.54 14.72 -11.54
C PHE A 48 -11.92 14.18 -11.11
N GLY A 49 -12.41 14.55 -9.93
CA GLY A 49 -13.63 13.99 -9.35
C GLY A 49 -13.55 12.48 -9.05
N GLY A 50 -12.34 11.96 -8.87
CA GLY A 50 -12.11 10.53 -8.60
C GLY A 50 -12.68 10.07 -7.25
N ASP A 51 -13.04 8.79 -7.19
CA ASP A 51 -13.44 8.11 -5.96
C ASP A 51 -12.22 7.57 -5.18
N HIS A 52 -12.47 6.97 -3.99
CA HIS A 52 -11.37 6.45 -3.16
C HIS A 52 -10.76 5.16 -3.74
N VAL A 53 -11.50 4.41 -4.56
CA VAL A 53 -10.93 3.27 -5.30
C VAL A 53 -10.05 3.75 -6.45
N ASP A 54 -10.32 4.91 -7.04
CA ASP A 54 -9.44 5.59 -7.99
C ASP A 54 -8.15 6.04 -7.28
N ALA A 55 -8.28 6.63 -6.09
CA ALA A 55 -7.13 7.00 -5.25
C ALA A 55 -6.29 5.79 -4.85
N LEU A 56 -6.91 4.68 -4.45
CA LEU A 56 -6.23 3.42 -4.18
C LEU A 56 -5.34 3.00 -5.35
N THR A 57 -5.83 3.11 -6.59
CA THR A 57 -5.08 2.74 -7.78
C THR A 57 -3.79 3.57 -7.91
N VAL A 58 -3.89 4.89 -7.79
CA VAL A 58 -2.73 5.79 -7.88
C VAL A 58 -1.77 5.61 -6.70
N PHE A 59 -2.29 5.50 -5.47
CA PHE A 59 -1.45 5.33 -4.27
C PHE A 59 -0.70 4.00 -4.29
N ARG A 60 -1.35 2.93 -4.75
CA ARG A 60 -0.72 1.62 -4.89
C ARG A 60 0.39 1.65 -5.95
N LEU A 61 0.17 2.31 -7.09
CA LEU A 61 1.22 2.50 -8.11
C LEU A 61 2.39 3.33 -7.57
N ALA A 62 2.13 4.39 -6.82
CA ALA A 62 3.19 5.17 -6.16
C ALA A 62 4.04 4.31 -5.21
N GLY A 63 3.40 3.37 -4.50
CA GLY A 63 4.09 2.38 -3.68
C GLY A 63 4.87 1.36 -4.49
N PHE A 64 4.27 0.83 -5.56
CA PHE A 64 4.85 -0.18 -6.45
C PHE A 64 6.13 0.32 -7.13
N HIS A 65 6.17 1.57 -7.56
CA HIS A 65 7.34 2.20 -8.18
C HIS A 65 8.25 2.92 -7.19
N ALA A 66 7.94 2.85 -5.89
CA ALA A 66 8.67 3.57 -4.85
C ALA A 66 8.88 5.05 -5.19
N LEU A 67 7.81 5.73 -5.66
CA LEU A 67 7.86 7.12 -6.09
C LEU A 67 8.51 8.02 -5.03
N GLY A 68 9.54 8.78 -5.43
CA GLY A 68 10.31 9.64 -4.53
C GLY A 68 9.55 10.91 -4.12
N LEU A 69 8.73 11.46 -5.04
CA LEU A 69 7.90 12.63 -4.77
C LEU A 69 6.76 12.29 -3.80
N PRO A 70 6.46 13.16 -2.83
CA PRO A 70 5.40 12.97 -1.84
C PRO A 70 3.99 13.31 -2.42
N LEU A 71 3.65 12.75 -3.60
CA LEU A 71 2.35 12.94 -4.24
C LEU A 71 1.20 12.53 -3.33
N VAL A 72 1.32 11.35 -2.71
CA VAL A 72 0.28 10.79 -1.84
C VAL A 72 0.09 11.68 -0.62
N ASP A 73 1.17 12.19 -0.02
CA ASP A 73 1.10 13.12 1.12
C ASP A 73 0.43 14.43 0.73
N ARG A 74 0.70 14.97 -0.46
CA ARG A 74 0.05 16.17 -0.99
C ARG A 74 -1.46 15.97 -1.17
N ILE A 75 -1.89 14.80 -1.67
CA ILE A 75 -3.31 14.46 -1.79
C ILE A 75 -3.95 14.30 -0.41
N VAL A 76 -3.29 13.64 0.54
CA VAL A 76 -3.78 13.49 1.93
C VAL A 76 -3.96 14.86 2.57
N ALA A 77 -2.99 15.76 2.47
CA ALA A 77 -3.05 17.11 3.02
C ALA A 77 -4.16 17.98 2.41
N SER A 78 -4.55 17.72 1.15
CA SER A 78 -5.65 18.44 0.49
C SER A 78 -7.05 17.99 0.95
N ARG A 79 -7.17 16.82 1.58
CA ARG A 79 -8.48 16.22 1.95
C ARG A 79 -8.96 16.59 3.33
N ALA A 80 -8.07 16.83 4.27
CA ALA A 80 -8.42 17.14 5.64
C ALA A 80 -7.29 17.94 6.31
N GLU A 81 -7.66 18.82 7.23
CA GLU A 81 -6.71 19.62 8.00
C GLU A 81 -5.79 18.71 8.82
N GLU A 82 -4.49 18.99 8.77
CA GLU A 82 -3.47 18.24 9.51
C GLU A 82 -3.76 18.25 11.02
N GLY A 83 -3.57 17.09 11.65
CA GLY A 83 -3.85 16.89 13.09
C GLY A 83 -5.30 16.52 13.39
N THR A 84 -6.21 16.51 12.42
CA THR A 84 -7.58 16.01 12.61
C THR A 84 -7.65 14.47 12.52
N GLU A 85 -8.67 13.89 13.12
CA GLU A 85 -8.96 12.45 13.00
C GLU A 85 -9.20 12.04 11.54
N ALA A 86 -9.89 12.87 10.76
CA ALA A 86 -10.11 12.63 9.34
C ALA A 86 -8.79 12.56 8.55
N HIS A 87 -7.85 13.48 8.82
CA HIS A 87 -6.52 13.45 8.23
C HIS A 87 -5.76 12.18 8.62
N PHE A 88 -5.82 11.80 9.89
CA PHE A 88 -5.13 10.61 10.40
C PHE A 88 -5.68 9.32 9.75
N HIS A 89 -6.99 9.15 9.69
CA HIS A 89 -7.63 7.99 9.08
C HIS A 89 -7.39 7.92 7.57
N PHE A 90 -7.53 9.04 6.86
CA PHE A 90 -7.26 9.07 5.42
C PHE A 90 -5.77 8.82 5.12
N GLY A 91 -4.86 9.34 5.94
CA GLY A 91 -3.44 9.04 5.87
C GLY A 91 -3.13 7.55 6.11
N ALA A 92 -3.83 6.91 7.05
CA ALA A 92 -3.70 5.47 7.30
C ALA A 92 -4.16 4.64 6.08
N PHE A 93 -5.28 5.01 5.44
CA PHE A 93 -5.71 4.42 4.18
C PHE A 93 -4.65 4.60 3.07
N ALA A 94 -4.15 5.80 2.89
CA ALA A 94 -3.15 6.11 1.87
C ALA A 94 -1.86 5.30 2.07
N ARG A 95 -1.36 5.18 3.31
CA ARG A 95 -0.20 4.33 3.62
C ARG A 95 -0.49 2.85 3.42
N THR A 96 -1.71 2.39 3.71
CA THR A 96 -2.13 1.01 3.42
C THR A 96 -2.01 0.70 1.93
N ALA A 97 -2.48 1.60 1.07
CA ALA A 97 -2.39 1.46 -0.38
C ALA A 97 -0.93 1.45 -0.88
N GLN A 98 -0.09 2.35 -0.38
CA GLN A 98 1.33 2.40 -0.72
C GLN A 98 2.07 1.13 -0.25
N ILE A 99 1.78 0.64 0.95
CA ILE A 99 2.33 -0.63 1.47
C ILE A 99 1.96 -1.79 0.55
N ALA A 100 0.69 -1.90 0.14
CA ALA A 100 0.24 -2.96 -0.76
C ALA A 100 1.04 -2.96 -2.08
N GLY A 101 1.22 -1.79 -2.70
CA GLY A 101 2.02 -1.66 -3.92
C GLY A 101 3.49 -2.01 -3.72
N ALA A 102 4.10 -1.54 -2.64
CA ALA A 102 5.50 -1.86 -2.34
C ALA A 102 5.75 -3.34 -2.03
N LEU A 103 4.76 -4.02 -1.40
CA LEU A 103 4.81 -5.47 -1.18
C LEU A 103 4.75 -6.23 -2.51
N ASP A 104 3.89 -5.81 -3.45
CA ASP A 104 3.80 -6.42 -4.78
C ASP A 104 5.13 -6.28 -5.53
N ALA A 105 5.76 -5.11 -5.50
CA ALA A 105 7.05 -4.87 -6.12
C ALA A 105 8.16 -5.72 -5.48
N ALA A 106 8.25 -5.73 -4.15
CA ALA A 106 9.25 -6.51 -3.42
C ALA A 106 9.07 -8.03 -3.63
N LEU A 107 7.83 -8.51 -3.73
CA LEU A 107 7.52 -9.90 -4.07
C LEU A 107 7.97 -10.23 -5.49
N ALA A 108 7.65 -9.39 -6.48
CA ALA A 108 8.06 -9.58 -7.86
C ALA A 108 9.60 -9.64 -7.99
N MET A 109 10.31 -8.72 -7.31
CA MET A 109 11.78 -8.74 -7.24
C MET A 109 12.31 -10.02 -6.60
N SER A 110 11.68 -10.48 -5.51
CA SER A 110 12.08 -11.70 -4.81
C SER A 110 11.92 -12.94 -5.69
N VAL A 111 10.80 -13.04 -6.41
CA VAL A 111 10.52 -14.13 -7.34
C VAL A 111 11.51 -14.13 -8.51
N ALA A 112 11.80 -12.97 -9.10
CA ALA A 112 12.79 -12.85 -10.16
C ALA A 112 14.18 -13.29 -9.67
N TYR A 113 14.62 -12.75 -8.53
CA TYR A 113 15.92 -13.06 -7.95
C TYR A 113 16.14 -14.55 -7.69
N VAL A 114 15.18 -15.26 -7.06
CA VAL A 114 15.35 -16.67 -6.74
C VAL A 114 15.30 -17.58 -7.96
N ASN A 115 14.71 -17.13 -9.08
CA ASN A 115 14.72 -17.86 -10.34
C ASN A 115 16.05 -17.70 -11.10
N GLU A 116 16.71 -16.57 -10.96
CA GLU A 116 18.01 -16.29 -11.60
C GLU A 116 19.18 -16.77 -10.77
N ARG A 117 19.15 -16.57 -9.46
CA ARG A 117 20.25 -16.89 -8.55
C ARG A 117 20.43 -18.38 -8.38
N GLN A 118 21.60 -18.87 -8.74
CA GLN A 118 21.96 -20.28 -8.56
C GLN A 118 22.88 -20.48 -7.35
N GLN A 119 22.57 -21.50 -6.54
CA GLN A 119 23.37 -22.00 -5.44
C GLN A 119 23.16 -23.52 -5.33
N PHE A 120 24.18 -24.25 -4.87
CA PHE A 120 24.12 -25.71 -4.74
C PHE A 120 23.68 -26.42 -6.04
N GLY A 121 24.12 -25.90 -7.20
CA GLY A 121 23.89 -26.51 -8.51
C GLY A 121 22.52 -26.26 -9.14
N ARG A 122 21.66 -25.39 -8.55
CA ARG A 122 20.32 -25.09 -9.10
C ARG A 122 19.81 -23.70 -8.65
N PRO A 123 18.80 -23.14 -9.32
CA PRO A 123 18.15 -21.91 -8.89
C PRO A 123 17.60 -22.02 -7.46
N LEU A 124 17.69 -20.91 -6.68
CA LEU A 124 17.15 -20.86 -5.30
C LEU A 124 15.66 -21.18 -5.25
N GLY A 125 14.88 -20.79 -6.25
CA GLY A 125 13.44 -21.08 -6.36
C GLY A 125 13.11 -22.58 -6.50
N LYS A 126 14.10 -23.47 -6.65
CA LYS A 126 13.91 -24.93 -6.64
C LYS A 126 13.99 -25.56 -5.24
N PHE A 127 14.26 -24.76 -4.20
CA PHE A 127 14.30 -25.23 -2.82
C PHE A 127 12.94 -25.02 -2.15
N GLN A 128 12.41 -26.08 -1.52
CA GLN A 128 11.09 -26.05 -0.87
C GLN A 128 10.98 -24.93 0.19
N ALA A 129 12.03 -24.71 0.99
CA ALA A 129 12.02 -23.66 2.00
C ALA A 129 11.83 -22.25 1.37
N VAL A 130 12.48 -21.99 0.22
CA VAL A 130 12.32 -20.72 -0.51
C VAL A 130 10.90 -20.60 -1.09
N GLN A 131 10.36 -21.68 -1.64
CA GLN A 131 8.99 -21.71 -2.18
C GLN A 131 7.96 -21.43 -1.08
N GLN A 132 8.11 -22.01 0.10
CA GLN A 132 7.23 -21.79 1.25
C GLN A 132 7.28 -20.32 1.75
N GLU A 133 8.48 -19.76 1.88
CA GLU A 133 8.64 -18.34 2.25
C GLU A 133 7.96 -17.42 1.23
N LEU A 134 8.16 -17.63 -0.07
CA LEU A 134 7.53 -16.83 -1.11
C LEU A 134 6.01 -17.02 -1.18
N ALA A 135 5.51 -18.23 -0.91
CA ALA A 135 4.07 -18.47 -0.80
C ALA A 135 3.46 -17.69 0.38
N THR A 136 4.13 -17.68 1.55
CA THR A 136 3.73 -16.84 2.68
C THR A 136 3.74 -15.37 2.31
N PHE A 137 4.80 -14.88 1.65
CA PHE A 137 4.88 -13.50 1.20
C PHE A 137 3.73 -13.14 0.25
N ALA A 138 3.42 -14.00 -0.71
CA ALA A 138 2.31 -13.79 -1.64
C ALA A 138 0.95 -13.71 -0.92
N CYS A 139 0.71 -14.55 0.09
CA CYS A 139 -0.49 -14.48 0.92
C CYS A 139 -0.57 -13.16 1.71
N GLU A 140 0.54 -12.71 2.29
CA GLU A 140 0.61 -11.43 3.01
C GLU A 140 0.32 -10.24 2.08
N ALA A 141 0.93 -10.21 0.90
CA ALA A 141 0.69 -9.17 -0.10
C ALA A 141 -0.77 -9.16 -0.58
N ALA A 142 -1.32 -10.33 -0.89
CA ALA A 142 -2.71 -10.46 -1.31
C ALA A 142 -3.68 -9.98 -0.23
N ALA A 143 -3.45 -10.37 1.04
CA ALA A 143 -4.29 -9.95 2.16
C ALA A 143 -4.23 -8.42 2.38
N ALA A 144 -3.06 -7.79 2.21
CA ALA A 144 -2.92 -6.34 2.28
C ALA A 144 -3.67 -5.63 1.15
N ASN A 145 -3.58 -6.15 -0.09
CA ASN A 145 -4.32 -5.62 -1.25
C ASN A 145 -5.84 -5.74 -1.07
N CYS A 146 -6.34 -6.88 -0.61
CA CYS A 146 -7.77 -7.07 -0.33
C CYS A 146 -8.27 -6.09 0.75
N ALA A 147 -7.50 -5.94 1.84
CA ALA A 147 -7.86 -5.03 2.92
C ALA A 147 -7.86 -3.56 2.47
N ALA A 148 -6.88 -3.16 1.63
CA ALA A 148 -6.83 -1.82 1.05
C ALA A 148 -8.05 -1.53 0.16
N MET A 149 -8.51 -2.51 -0.63
CA MET A 149 -9.71 -2.39 -1.45
C MET A 149 -10.96 -2.22 -0.58
N GLY A 150 -11.12 -3.07 0.45
CA GLY A 150 -12.25 -2.94 1.38
C GLY A 150 -12.31 -1.58 2.08
N ALA A 151 -11.15 -1.02 2.46
CA ALA A 151 -11.08 0.33 3.04
C ALA A 151 -11.46 1.44 2.04
N ALA A 152 -11.03 1.32 0.76
CA ALA A 152 -11.39 2.27 -0.28
C ALA A 152 -12.91 2.27 -0.54
N GLU A 153 -13.50 1.09 -0.70
CA GLU A 153 -14.95 0.94 -0.91
C GLU A 153 -15.76 1.44 0.28
N ALA A 154 -15.28 1.23 1.51
CA ALA A 154 -15.91 1.74 2.72
C ALA A 154 -15.85 3.26 2.80
N LEU A 155 -14.74 3.88 2.39
CA LEU A 155 -14.62 5.34 2.26
C LEU A 155 -15.63 5.91 1.27
N ASP A 156 -15.87 5.24 0.15
CA ASP A 156 -16.87 5.66 -0.85
C ASP A 156 -18.30 5.51 -0.33
N ARG A 157 -18.56 4.58 0.61
CA ARG A 157 -19.84 4.44 1.31
C ARG A 157 -20.05 5.45 2.46
N GLY A 158 -18.97 6.08 2.95
CA GLY A 158 -19.00 7.10 3.99
C GLY A 158 -18.85 6.59 5.44
N ASP A 159 -18.72 5.27 5.67
CA ASP A 159 -18.39 4.67 6.98
C ASP A 159 -17.22 3.70 6.81
N ALA A 160 -16.03 4.13 7.14
CA ALA A 160 -14.79 3.39 6.87
C ALA A 160 -13.89 3.19 8.11
N GLY A 161 -14.32 3.62 9.29
CA GLY A 161 -13.45 3.58 10.47
C GLY A 161 -12.91 2.19 10.80
N PHE A 162 -13.78 1.18 10.77
CA PHE A 162 -13.41 -0.21 11.00
C PHE A 162 -12.52 -0.76 9.89
N GLU A 163 -12.87 -0.55 8.64
CA GLU A 163 -12.14 -1.05 7.47
C GLU A 163 -10.75 -0.42 7.37
N ILE A 164 -10.60 0.87 7.65
CA ILE A 164 -9.29 1.54 7.69
C ILE A 164 -8.42 0.95 8.79
N ALA A 165 -8.97 0.77 10.00
CA ALA A 165 -8.25 0.20 11.13
C ALA A 165 -7.78 -1.23 10.84
N ALA A 166 -8.68 -2.08 10.31
CA ALA A 166 -8.38 -3.45 9.94
C ALA A 166 -7.35 -3.53 8.79
N ALA A 167 -7.51 -2.69 7.78
CA ALA A 167 -6.61 -2.64 6.62
C ALA A 167 -5.21 -2.15 7.02
N LYS A 168 -5.11 -1.09 7.82
CA LYS A 168 -3.81 -0.57 8.26
C LYS A 168 -3.09 -1.57 9.15
N LEU A 169 -3.78 -2.22 10.10
CA LEU A 169 -3.18 -3.27 10.91
C LEU A 169 -2.73 -4.46 10.04
N ARG A 170 -3.55 -4.89 9.06
CA ARG A 170 -3.20 -5.98 8.15
C ARG A 170 -1.97 -5.64 7.31
N ALA A 171 -1.95 -4.44 6.72
CA ALA A 171 -0.84 -3.94 5.91
C ALA A 171 0.46 -3.79 6.74
N ASN A 172 0.38 -3.29 7.97
CA ASN A 172 1.52 -3.18 8.87
C ASN A 172 2.19 -4.55 9.14
N ARG A 173 1.38 -5.58 9.39
CA ARG A 173 1.87 -6.95 9.60
C ARG A 173 2.46 -7.53 8.32
N ALA A 174 1.78 -7.34 7.18
CA ALA A 174 2.28 -7.75 5.88
C ALA A 174 3.61 -7.08 5.52
N ALA A 175 3.76 -5.78 5.81
CA ALA A 175 5.01 -5.04 5.60
C ALA A 175 6.17 -5.63 6.38
N SER A 176 5.93 -6.05 7.64
CA SER A 176 6.96 -6.65 8.48
C SER A 176 7.39 -8.01 7.97
N GLU A 177 6.43 -8.87 7.68
CA GLU A 177 6.70 -10.24 7.24
C GLU A 177 7.24 -10.27 5.80
N GLY A 178 6.65 -9.48 4.88
CA GLY A 178 7.12 -9.35 3.51
C GLY A 178 8.56 -8.84 3.43
N ALA A 179 8.90 -7.80 4.20
CA ALA A 179 10.27 -7.29 4.25
C ALA A 179 11.24 -8.34 4.81
N ARG A 180 10.86 -9.07 5.88
CA ARG A 180 11.66 -10.16 6.44
C ARG A 180 11.96 -11.23 5.39
N ILE A 181 10.93 -11.71 4.69
CA ILE A 181 11.07 -12.76 3.68
C ILE A 181 11.89 -12.25 2.50
N ALA A 182 11.62 -11.04 2.01
CA ALA A 182 12.38 -10.45 0.91
C ALA A 182 13.89 -10.40 1.23
N HIS A 183 14.28 -9.89 2.40
CA HIS A 183 15.67 -9.89 2.82
C HIS A 183 16.25 -11.30 3.01
N GLN A 184 15.45 -12.24 3.55
CA GLN A 184 15.89 -13.63 3.73
C GLN A 184 16.25 -14.29 2.40
N VAL A 185 15.42 -14.13 1.36
CA VAL A 185 15.66 -14.80 0.07
C VAL A 185 16.76 -14.13 -0.76
N HIS A 186 16.96 -12.82 -0.63
CA HIS A 186 18.05 -12.11 -1.29
C HIS A 186 19.40 -12.28 -0.56
N GLY A 187 19.39 -12.48 0.76
CA GLY A 187 20.60 -12.53 1.56
C GLY A 187 21.34 -11.18 1.58
N ALA A 188 22.66 -11.22 1.56
CA ALA A 188 23.50 -10.01 1.71
C ALA A 188 23.22 -8.92 0.66
N ILE A 189 22.91 -9.30 -0.59
CA ILE A 189 22.68 -8.32 -1.67
C ILE A 189 21.45 -7.43 -1.40
N GLY A 190 20.45 -7.97 -0.72
CA GLY A 190 19.23 -7.22 -0.37
C GLY A 190 19.48 -6.03 0.56
N PHE A 191 20.65 -5.97 1.21
CA PHE A 191 21.06 -4.87 2.08
C PHE A 191 22.03 -3.87 1.43
N THR A 192 22.46 -4.15 0.19
CA THR A 192 23.40 -3.27 -0.52
C THR A 192 22.68 -2.14 -1.23
N GLN A 193 23.38 -1.04 -1.48
CA GLN A 193 22.84 0.09 -2.26
C GLN A 193 22.71 -0.23 -3.77
N GLU A 194 23.44 -1.23 -4.23
CA GLU A 194 23.47 -1.67 -5.63
C GLU A 194 22.18 -2.38 -6.03
N TYR A 195 21.47 -2.98 -5.07
CA TYR A 195 20.22 -3.68 -5.30
C TYR A 195 19.03 -2.90 -4.72
N PRO A 196 17.97 -2.62 -5.52
CA PRO A 196 16.94 -1.65 -5.13
C PRO A 196 15.99 -2.11 -4.01
N LEU A 197 16.09 -3.35 -3.50
CA LEU A 197 15.18 -3.88 -2.48
C LEU A 197 15.09 -2.98 -1.24
N HIS A 198 16.21 -2.39 -0.80
CA HIS A 198 16.25 -1.52 0.36
C HIS A 198 15.36 -0.27 0.22
N GLN A 199 15.08 0.18 -1.01
CA GLN A 199 14.15 1.29 -1.28
C GLN A 199 12.73 0.95 -0.85
N PHE A 200 12.30 -0.28 -1.13
CA PHE A 200 10.97 -0.77 -0.75
C PHE A 200 10.89 -1.10 0.74
N THR A 201 11.84 -1.87 1.25
CA THR A 201 11.82 -2.31 2.65
C THR A 201 12.02 -1.15 3.63
N GLY A 202 12.77 -0.12 3.25
CA GLY A 202 12.89 1.13 4.01
C GLY A 202 11.56 1.86 4.12
N ARG A 203 10.85 2.01 3.00
CA ARG A 203 9.50 2.61 2.96
C ARG A 203 8.46 1.78 3.71
N LEU A 204 8.45 0.48 3.53
CA LEU A 204 7.57 -0.42 4.29
C LEU A 204 7.73 -0.23 5.79
N ARG A 205 8.97 -0.10 6.28
CA ARG A 205 9.25 0.17 7.70
C ARG A 205 8.73 1.53 8.15
N GLN A 206 8.93 2.58 7.36
CA GLN A 206 8.45 3.93 7.65
C GLN A 206 6.92 3.98 7.65
N TRP A 207 6.29 3.58 6.55
CA TRP A 207 4.84 3.66 6.36
C TRP A 207 4.05 2.79 7.35
N ARG A 208 4.65 1.71 7.85
CA ARG A 208 4.09 0.93 8.94
C ARG A 208 3.88 1.75 10.22
N SER A 209 4.75 2.73 10.48
CA SER A 209 4.66 3.59 11.66
C SER A 209 3.83 4.85 11.42
N ASP A 210 3.76 5.32 10.17
CA ASP A 210 3.00 6.51 9.82
C ASP A 210 1.50 6.27 10.03
N PHE A 211 0.82 7.26 10.58
CA PHE A 211 -0.64 7.20 10.86
C PHE A 211 -1.04 5.97 11.68
N GLY A 212 -0.28 5.64 12.70
CA GLY A 212 -0.56 4.56 13.64
C GLY A 212 0.13 3.24 13.33
N GLY A 213 0.83 2.71 14.35
CA GLY A 213 1.46 1.40 14.33
C GLY A 213 0.51 0.27 14.77
N ASP A 214 1.04 -0.95 14.83
CA ASP A 214 0.29 -2.16 15.16
C ASP A 214 -0.44 -2.06 16.52
N ALA A 215 0.21 -1.49 17.54
CA ALA A 215 -0.38 -1.36 18.86
C ALA A 215 -1.59 -0.42 18.87
N TYR A 216 -1.50 0.71 18.15
CA TYR A 216 -2.60 1.66 18.01
C TYR A 216 -3.83 0.99 17.38
N TRP A 217 -3.69 0.46 16.17
CA TRP A 217 -4.81 -0.11 15.43
C TRP A 217 -5.35 -1.41 16.05
N SER A 218 -4.50 -2.21 16.72
CA SER A 218 -4.98 -3.37 17.47
C SER A 218 -5.84 -2.97 18.66
N LYS A 219 -5.48 -1.87 19.33
CA LYS A 219 -6.26 -1.32 20.44
C LYS A 219 -7.61 -0.82 19.96
N GLU A 220 -7.64 0.04 18.92
CA GLU A 220 -8.86 0.59 18.33
C GLU A 220 -9.85 -0.51 17.93
N LEU A 221 -9.39 -1.52 17.19
CA LEU A 221 -10.23 -2.66 16.81
C LEU A 221 -10.70 -3.48 18.01
N GLY A 222 -9.81 -3.73 18.97
CA GLY A 222 -10.14 -4.49 20.15
C GLY A 222 -11.17 -3.80 21.03
N GLU A 223 -11.05 -2.49 21.25
CA GLU A 223 -12.02 -1.68 21.99
C GLU A 223 -13.39 -1.68 21.31
N SER A 224 -13.43 -1.45 20.00
CA SER A 224 -14.67 -1.51 19.22
C SER A 224 -15.41 -2.85 19.36
N VAL A 225 -14.68 -3.98 19.29
CA VAL A 225 -15.28 -5.31 19.46
C VAL A 225 -15.77 -5.53 20.90
N ILE A 226 -15.02 -5.08 21.91
CA ILE A 226 -15.40 -5.22 23.32
C ILE A 226 -16.65 -4.40 23.64
N GLU A 227 -16.73 -3.17 23.16
CA GLU A 227 -17.88 -2.28 23.38
C GLU A 227 -19.16 -2.85 22.77
N ARG A 228 -19.09 -3.44 21.59
CA ARG A 228 -20.21 -4.07 20.89
C ARG A 228 -20.63 -5.40 21.50
N GLY A 229 -19.70 -6.09 22.14
CA GLY A 229 -19.92 -7.41 22.73
C GLY A 229 -19.75 -8.57 21.73
N ALA A 230 -19.46 -9.75 22.27
CA ALA A 230 -19.13 -10.93 21.46
C ALA A 230 -20.24 -11.36 20.50
N ASP A 231 -21.50 -11.21 20.92
CA ASP A 231 -22.68 -11.63 20.13
C ASP A 231 -22.89 -10.71 18.89
N ALA A 232 -22.42 -9.48 18.95
CA ALA A 232 -22.53 -8.53 17.84
C ALA A 232 -21.41 -8.69 16.79
N PHE A 233 -20.26 -9.29 17.15
CA PHE A 233 -19.08 -9.32 16.30
C PHE A 233 -19.34 -9.92 14.91
N TRP A 234 -19.94 -11.10 14.87
CA TRP A 234 -20.17 -11.78 13.59
C TRP A 234 -21.27 -11.10 12.74
N PRO A 235 -22.44 -10.72 13.32
CA PRO A 235 -23.41 -9.90 12.59
C PRO A 235 -22.84 -8.58 12.06
N ASP A 236 -22.04 -7.85 12.85
CA ASP A 236 -21.43 -6.60 12.42
C ASP A 236 -20.44 -6.81 11.26
N LEU A 237 -19.64 -7.86 11.33
CA LEU A 237 -18.66 -8.19 10.29
C LEU A 237 -19.35 -8.57 8.96
N THR A 238 -20.41 -9.39 9.02
CA THR A 238 -21.14 -9.81 7.81
C THR A 238 -21.93 -8.68 7.18
N ALA A 239 -22.51 -7.79 7.98
CA ALA A 239 -23.24 -6.62 7.48
C ALA A 239 -22.36 -5.62 6.72
N ARG A 240 -21.02 -5.67 6.91
CA ARG A 240 -20.06 -4.82 6.19
C ARG A 240 -19.63 -5.39 4.84
N THR A 241 -19.93 -6.66 4.58
CA THR A 241 -19.53 -7.37 3.35
C THR A 241 -20.66 -7.51 2.33
N ASP A 242 -21.87 -7.17 2.71
CA ASP A 242 -23.07 -7.15 1.84
C ASP A 242 -23.27 -5.73 1.25
#